data_ae6f9c7bd0ed09b800f47628e9929c22
#
_entry.id   ae6f9c7bd0ed09b800f47628e9929c22
#
_cell.length_a   1.000
_cell.length_b   1.000
_cell.length_c   1.000
_cell.angle_alpha   90.00
_cell.angle_beta   90.00
_cell.angle_gamma   90.00
#
_symmetry.space_group_name_H-M   'P 1'
#
loop_
_entity.id
_entity.type
_entity.pdbx_description
1 polymer ?
#
loop_
_entity_poly.entity_id
_entity_poly.type
_entity_poly.pdbx_seq_one_letter_code
_entity_poly.pdbx_strand_id
1 'polypeptide(L)'
;DGEGNREPSTLMSWLWPLMTMARERNLVEATGKELKLDLQAMHTGEYPHVKDDGIQKSTIRNYQVALRRFYRYHDFDVGPDDIPLFSVSGSPIDPNDMLTKEEIQQAQEAADNARDRAILDLLLYTGQRREAIRTLRLKDVDIQNGTYRLNPTVEGLKGATDRNGNRPLLGAKGTLQNWLEYHPDTNDPENYLITARPSYAAVDPSSPIAGETIRRVTSEIKKDAGISKPLHPHALRHNFVTIAKRDYELPDDTVKYLIGHAADSKVMETTYSHLSGDDHVARAEEAWGIREPEDTSPLTPDVCNVCNNPVEPGAKACSRCGAVFTPDAHSAKETVEKGIKESYKQTDPEDTETMQEIEAVETALDDPEIMNQLLDNEKVMDKIADKVADRMTDN
;
A
#
# COMPACT_ATOMS: atom_id res chain seq x y z
N ASP A 1 17.29 -17.17 -23.59
CA ASP A 1 17.92 -16.14 -22.82
C ASP A 1 18.56 -16.75 -21.57
N GLY A 2 19.91 -16.91 -21.56
CA GLY A 2 20.65 -17.56 -20.48
C GLY A 2 20.71 -16.76 -19.17
N GLU A 3 19.95 -15.71 -19.00
CA GLU A 3 19.89 -14.86 -17.82
C GLU A 3 18.54 -14.98 -17.10
N GLY A 4 18.35 -16.07 -16.39
CA GLY A 4 17.39 -16.18 -15.31
C GLY A 4 15.92 -16.32 -15.72
N ASN A 5 15.17 -17.03 -14.92
CA ASN A 5 13.72 -17.13 -14.97
C ASN A 5 13.09 -15.72 -14.88
N ARG A 6 12.49 -15.27 -15.98
CA ARG A 6 11.68 -14.05 -16.00
C ARG A 6 10.22 -14.41 -15.77
N GLU A 7 9.54 -13.59 -14.96
CA GLU A 7 8.11 -13.70 -14.71
C GLU A 7 7.32 -13.73 -16.04
N PRO A 8 6.32 -14.62 -16.18
CA PRO A 8 5.47 -14.68 -17.38
C PRO A 8 4.84 -13.32 -17.74
N SER A 9 4.45 -12.52 -16.76
CA SER A 9 3.93 -11.17 -16.96
C SER A 9 4.94 -10.22 -17.61
N THR A 10 6.21 -10.34 -17.25
CA THR A 10 7.30 -9.58 -17.85
C THR A 10 7.52 -10.00 -19.29
N LEU A 11 7.51 -11.30 -19.57
CA LEU A 11 7.63 -11.81 -20.94
C LEU A 11 6.47 -11.33 -21.82
N MET A 12 5.23 -11.38 -21.31
CA MET A 12 4.07 -10.86 -22.02
C MET A 12 4.17 -9.35 -22.29
N SER A 13 4.73 -8.58 -21.35
CA SER A 13 4.94 -7.13 -21.54
C SER A 13 5.91 -6.80 -22.67
N TRP A 14 6.79 -7.72 -23.05
CA TRP A 14 7.69 -7.58 -24.21
C TRP A 14 7.10 -8.18 -25.47
N LEU A 15 6.44 -9.32 -25.37
CA LEU A 15 5.85 -10.00 -26.54
C LEU A 15 4.71 -9.21 -27.16
N TRP A 16 3.83 -8.64 -26.35
CA TRP A 16 2.69 -7.88 -26.84
C TRP A 16 3.09 -6.70 -27.76
N PRO A 17 4.02 -5.80 -27.38
CA PRO A 17 4.53 -4.77 -28.27
C PRO A 17 5.11 -5.33 -29.57
N LEU A 18 5.93 -6.38 -29.50
CA LEU A 18 6.53 -7.01 -30.68
C LEU A 18 5.47 -7.58 -31.59
N MET A 19 4.50 -8.31 -31.06
CA MET A 19 3.39 -8.87 -31.85
C MET A 19 2.54 -7.79 -32.51
N THR A 20 2.32 -6.66 -31.82
CA THR A 20 1.57 -5.54 -32.37
C THR A 20 2.28 -4.93 -33.57
N MET A 21 3.60 -4.71 -33.46
CA MET A 21 4.38 -4.15 -34.55
C MET A 21 4.59 -5.16 -35.69
N ALA A 22 4.77 -6.44 -35.37
CA ALA A 22 4.97 -7.49 -36.38
C ALA A 22 3.76 -7.73 -37.29
N ARG A 23 2.59 -7.20 -36.96
CA ARG A 23 1.41 -7.23 -37.83
C ARG A 23 1.57 -6.37 -39.09
N GLU A 24 2.28 -5.26 -38.94
CA GLU A 24 2.43 -4.24 -39.99
C GLU A 24 3.83 -4.19 -40.58
N ARG A 25 4.82 -4.72 -39.87
CA ARG A 25 6.21 -4.64 -40.27
C ARG A 25 6.96 -5.96 -40.06
N ASN A 26 7.75 -6.37 -41.04
CA ASN A 26 8.72 -7.46 -40.87
C ASN A 26 9.87 -6.95 -39.96
N LEU A 27 9.84 -7.33 -38.69
CA LEU A 27 10.85 -6.89 -37.72
C LEU A 27 12.26 -7.41 -38.01
N VAL A 28 12.39 -8.48 -38.80
CA VAL A 28 13.72 -9.05 -39.18
C VAL A 28 14.43 -8.16 -40.19
N GLU A 29 13.68 -7.54 -41.10
CA GLU A 29 14.18 -6.71 -42.19
C GLU A 29 14.05 -5.20 -41.93
N ALA A 30 13.39 -4.82 -40.82
CA ALA A 30 13.15 -3.44 -40.52
C ALA A 30 14.41 -2.65 -40.22
N THR A 31 14.49 -1.44 -40.73
CA THR A 31 15.56 -0.48 -40.41
C THR A 31 15.24 0.34 -39.16
N GLY A 32 16.28 0.83 -38.48
CA GLY A 32 16.08 1.72 -37.32
C GLY A 32 15.27 2.99 -37.62
N LYS A 33 15.35 3.49 -38.87
CA LYS A 33 14.54 4.63 -39.35
C LYS A 33 13.06 4.30 -39.42
N GLU A 34 12.71 3.15 -39.97
CA GLU A 34 11.33 2.69 -40.09
C GLU A 34 10.71 2.46 -38.72
N LEU A 35 11.44 1.82 -37.80
CA LEU A 35 10.98 1.61 -36.44
C LEU A 35 10.72 2.92 -35.69
N LYS A 36 11.55 3.95 -35.90
CA LYS A 36 11.30 5.28 -35.34
C LYS A 36 10.04 5.91 -35.89
N LEU A 37 9.80 5.79 -37.21
CA LEU A 37 8.58 6.32 -37.83
C LEU A 37 7.33 5.60 -37.32
N ASP A 38 7.39 4.28 -37.18
CA ASP A 38 6.28 3.49 -36.63
C ASP A 38 5.95 3.89 -35.19
N LEU A 39 6.98 4.04 -34.34
CA LEU A 39 6.80 4.47 -32.94
C LEU A 39 6.25 5.91 -32.86
N GLN A 40 6.64 6.79 -33.79
CA GLN A 40 6.08 8.13 -33.88
C GLN A 40 4.63 8.09 -34.35
N ALA A 41 4.29 7.31 -35.37
CA ALA A 41 2.94 7.11 -35.85
C ALA A 41 2.01 6.53 -34.75
N MET A 42 2.54 5.62 -33.94
CA MET A 42 1.82 5.13 -32.74
C MET A 42 1.53 6.27 -31.74
N HIS A 43 2.47 7.19 -31.55
CA HIS A 43 2.29 8.32 -30.63
C HIS A 43 1.26 9.33 -31.16
N THR A 44 1.21 9.54 -32.48
CA THR A 44 0.28 10.50 -33.12
C THR A 44 -1.08 9.89 -33.48
N GLY A 45 -1.27 8.58 -33.34
CA GLY A 45 -2.52 7.89 -33.71
C GLY A 45 -2.60 7.47 -35.16
N GLU A 46 -1.53 7.68 -35.94
CA GLU A 46 -1.48 7.35 -37.38
C GLU A 46 -1.12 5.87 -37.65
N TYR A 47 -0.70 5.13 -36.62
CA TYR A 47 -0.34 3.73 -36.77
C TYR A 47 -1.57 2.82 -36.74
N PRO A 48 -1.68 1.80 -37.64
CA PRO A 48 -2.79 0.88 -37.64
C PRO A 48 -3.03 0.21 -36.28
N HIS A 49 -4.31 0.01 -35.92
CA HIS A 49 -4.73 -0.62 -34.65
C HIS A 49 -4.38 0.15 -33.37
N VAL A 50 -3.98 1.41 -33.48
CA VAL A 50 -3.83 2.36 -32.38
C VAL A 50 -5.03 3.30 -32.36
N LYS A 51 -5.36 3.85 -31.19
CA LYS A 51 -6.43 4.87 -31.06
C LYS A 51 -6.05 6.14 -31.83
N ASP A 52 -7.03 6.85 -32.33
CA ASP A 52 -6.85 8.07 -33.13
C ASP A 52 -6.11 9.18 -32.37
N ASP A 53 -6.20 9.22 -31.05
CA ASP A 53 -5.47 10.12 -30.17
C ASP A 53 -4.04 9.64 -29.81
N GLY A 54 -3.64 8.49 -30.35
CA GLY A 54 -2.31 7.89 -30.17
C GLY A 54 -2.10 7.24 -28.82
N ILE A 55 -0.86 6.83 -28.57
CA ILE A 55 -0.44 6.23 -27.32
C ILE A 55 0.56 7.13 -26.57
N GLN A 56 0.47 7.12 -25.26
CA GLN A 56 1.34 7.92 -24.38
C GLN A 56 2.82 7.52 -24.51
N LYS A 57 3.71 8.48 -24.33
CA LYS A 57 5.19 8.28 -24.38
C LYS A 57 5.66 7.16 -23.44
N SER A 58 5.05 7.02 -22.27
CA SER A 58 5.35 5.95 -21.31
C SER A 58 5.05 4.57 -21.88
N THR A 59 3.95 4.43 -22.61
CA THR A 59 3.60 3.18 -23.31
C THR A 59 4.54 2.94 -24.50
N ILE A 60 4.83 3.97 -25.31
CA ILE A 60 5.82 3.87 -26.41
C ILE A 60 7.18 3.41 -25.88
N ARG A 61 7.60 3.91 -24.70
CA ARG A 61 8.84 3.45 -24.08
C ARG A 61 8.83 1.94 -23.81
N ASN A 62 7.70 1.33 -23.49
CA ASN A 62 7.63 -0.13 -23.35
C ASN A 62 7.85 -0.84 -24.68
N TYR A 63 7.32 -0.30 -25.80
CA TYR A 63 7.60 -0.79 -27.15
C TYR A 63 9.10 -0.68 -27.47
N GLN A 64 9.72 0.47 -27.17
CA GLN A 64 11.16 0.66 -27.38
C GLN A 64 12.00 -0.32 -26.57
N VAL A 65 11.65 -0.57 -25.32
CA VAL A 65 12.33 -1.57 -24.47
C VAL A 65 12.19 -2.98 -25.05
N ALA A 66 11.01 -3.35 -25.51
CA ALA A 66 10.76 -4.65 -26.12
C ALA A 66 11.59 -4.84 -27.40
N LEU A 67 11.59 -3.84 -28.30
CA LEU A 67 12.40 -3.83 -29.52
C LEU A 67 13.90 -3.90 -29.21
N ARG A 68 14.40 -3.08 -28.30
CA ARG A 68 15.81 -3.11 -27.89
C ARG A 68 16.23 -4.48 -27.37
N ARG A 69 15.35 -5.20 -26.66
CA ARG A 69 15.63 -6.57 -26.20
C ARG A 69 15.61 -7.55 -27.35
N PHE A 70 14.66 -7.43 -28.27
CA PHE A 70 14.56 -8.27 -29.46
C PHE A 70 15.85 -8.15 -30.32
N TYR A 71 16.26 -6.94 -30.65
CA TYR A 71 17.46 -6.70 -31.45
C TYR A 71 18.79 -6.98 -30.71
N ARG A 72 18.79 -6.95 -29.38
CA ARG A 72 19.98 -7.40 -28.62
C ARG A 72 20.14 -8.90 -28.61
N TYR A 73 19.04 -9.62 -28.67
CA TYR A 73 19.07 -11.09 -28.65
C TYR A 73 19.40 -11.68 -30.02
N HIS A 74 19.00 -11.04 -31.07
CA HIS A 74 19.21 -11.45 -32.46
C HIS A 74 20.28 -10.57 -33.09
N ASP A 75 21.19 -11.19 -33.87
CA ASP A 75 22.24 -10.49 -34.60
C ASP A 75 21.70 -9.99 -35.94
N PHE A 76 20.96 -8.86 -35.87
CA PHE A 76 20.40 -8.15 -37.03
C PHE A 76 21.16 -6.86 -37.29
N ASP A 77 20.98 -6.26 -38.47
CA ASP A 77 21.62 -5.00 -38.87
C ASP A 77 21.23 -3.82 -37.95
N VAL A 78 20.06 -3.90 -37.29
CA VAL A 78 19.59 -2.89 -36.32
C VAL A 78 20.09 -3.24 -34.92
N GLY A 79 20.87 -2.33 -34.34
CA GLY A 79 21.32 -2.46 -32.96
C GLY A 79 20.31 -1.87 -31.95
N PRO A 80 20.42 -2.24 -30.66
CA PRO A 80 19.59 -1.66 -29.61
C PRO A 80 19.67 -0.13 -29.54
N ASP A 81 20.83 0.44 -29.88
CA ASP A 81 21.09 1.88 -29.80
C ASP A 81 20.45 2.68 -30.94
N ASP A 82 20.06 2.03 -32.05
CA ASP A 82 19.29 2.63 -33.12
C ASP A 82 17.84 2.96 -32.69
N ILE A 83 17.41 2.45 -31.54
CA ILE A 83 16.08 2.66 -30.97
C ILE A 83 16.22 3.51 -29.69
N PRO A 84 16.28 4.87 -29.81
CA PRO A 84 16.43 5.74 -28.65
C PRO A 84 15.19 5.66 -27.77
N LEU A 85 15.39 5.57 -26.45
CA LEU A 85 14.31 5.55 -25.49
C LEU A 85 13.75 6.97 -25.27
N PHE A 86 12.45 7.11 -25.30
CA PHE A 86 11.81 8.35 -24.85
C PHE A 86 12.14 8.63 -23.39
N SER A 87 12.49 9.88 -23.11
CA SER A 87 12.55 10.34 -21.73
C SER A 87 11.12 10.43 -21.22
N VAL A 88 10.82 9.67 -20.19
CA VAL A 88 9.55 9.74 -19.47
C VAL A 88 9.89 10.17 -18.06
N SER A 89 9.61 11.43 -17.74
CA SER A 89 9.52 11.86 -16.36
C SER A 89 8.30 11.18 -15.72
N GLY A 90 8.45 10.63 -14.53
CA GLY A 90 7.29 10.19 -13.76
C GLY A 90 6.31 11.34 -13.65
N SER A 91 5.04 11.13 -13.96
CA SER A 91 4.03 12.13 -13.65
C SER A 91 3.97 12.28 -12.14
N PRO A 92 4.17 13.47 -11.58
CA PRO A 92 3.89 13.70 -10.17
C PRO A 92 2.43 13.33 -9.89
N ILE A 93 2.17 12.86 -8.70
CA ILE A 93 0.80 12.62 -8.24
C ILE A 93 0.13 13.99 -8.14
N ASP A 94 -1.01 14.15 -8.77
CA ASP A 94 -1.79 15.38 -8.64
C ASP A 94 -2.39 15.40 -7.21
N PRO A 95 -2.10 16.39 -6.38
CA PRO A 95 -2.71 16.52 -5.05
C PRO A 95 -4.25 16.51 -5.10
N ASN A 96 -4.85 17.00 -6.20
CA ASN A 96 -6.29 16.99 -6.39
C ASN A 96 -6.88 15.57 -6.60
N ASP A 97 -6.04 14.59 -6.92
CA ASP A 97 -6.46 13.18 -7.05
C ASP A 97 -6.56 12.47 -5.69
N MET A 98 -6.13 13.11 -4.59
CA MET A 98 -6.24 12.55 -3.26
C MET A 98 -7.69 12.59 -2.76
N LEU A 99 -8.15 11.45 -2.23
CA LEU A 99 -9.49 11.35 -1.63
C LEU A 99 -9.56 12.18 -0.35
N THR A 100 -10.67 12.89 -0.17
CA THR A 100 -11.00 13.51 1.12
C THR A 100 -11.58 12.47 2.08
N LYS A 101 -11.73 12.83 3.36
CA LYS A 101 -12.35 11.97 4.37
C LYS A 101 -13.77 11.58 3.96
N GLU A 102 -14.55 12.53 3.45
CA GLU A 102 -15.92 12.34 3.00
C GLU A 102 -15.98 11.39 1.78
N GLU A 103 -15.07 11.51 0.83
CA GLU A 103 -14.98 10.61 -0.33
C GLU A 103 -14.57 9.19 0.09
N ILE A 104 -13.70 9.06 1.09
CA ILE A 104 -13.36 7.76 1.69
C ILE A 104 -14.60 7.13 2.31
N GLN A 105 -15.38 7.87 3.11
CA GLN A 105 -16.62 7.39 3.71
C GLN A 105 -17.65 7.00 2.66
N GLN A 106 -17.86 7.83 1.64
CA GLN A 106 -18.75 7.51 0.50
C GLN A 106 -18.33 6.21 -0.21
N ALA A 107 -17.03 6.03 -0.45
CA ALA A 107 -16.51 4.78 -1.04
C ALA A 107 -16.77 3.57 -0.13
N GLN A 108 -16.61 3.76 1.17
CA GLN A 108 -16.84 2.73 2.16
C GLN A 108 -18.33 2.35 2.28
N GLU A 109 -19.24 3.31 2.21
CA GLU A 109 -20.69 3.10 2.22
C GLU A 109 -21.19 2.43 0.92
N ALA A 110 -20.58 2.75 -0.21
CA ALA A 110 -20.91 2.16 -1.50
C ALA A 110 -20.44 0.71 -1.65
N ALA A 111 -19.60 0.19 -0.75
CA ALA A 111 -19.21 -1.21 -0.75
C ALA A 111 -20.35 -2.08 -0.18
N ASP A 112 -21.13 -2.67 -1.06
CA ASP A 112 -22.41 -3.34 -0.78
C ASP A 112 -22.31 -4.69 -0.03
N ASN A 113 -21.11 -5.22 0.19
CA ASN A 113 -20.89 -6.49 0.88
C ASN A 113 -19.56 -6.52 1.66
N ALA A 114 -19.49 -7.41 2.66
CA ALA A 114 -18.35 -7.52 3.57
C ALA A 114 -17.01 -7.78 2.87
N ARG A 115 -17.00 -8.60 1.79
CA ARG A 115 -15.78 -8.88 1.03
C ARG A 115 -15.24 -7.65 0.31
N ASP A 116 -16.10 -6.94 -0.41
CA ASP A 116 -15.69 -5.80 -1.22
C ASP A 116 -15.29 -4.62 -0.33
N ARG A 117 -15.96 -4.48 0.82
CA ARG A 117 -15.54 -3.54 1.86
C ARG A 117 -14.16 -3.91 2.42
N ALA A 118 -13.90 -5.17 2.73
CA ALA A 118 -12.59 -5.62 3.20
C ALA A 118 -11.49 -5.39 2.15
N ILE A 119 -11.78 -5.60 0.85
CA ILE A 119 -10.83 -5.30 -0.25
C ILE A 119 -10.49 -3.80 -0.28
N LEU A 120 -11.51 -2.93 -0.22
CA LEU A 120 -11.32 -1.48 -0.23
C LEU A 120 -10.46 -1.03 0.95
N ASP A 121 -10.83 -1.46 2.16
CA ASP A 121 -10.16 -1.04 3.39
C ASP A 121 -8.74 -1.61 3.50
N LEU A 122 -8.50 -2.86 3.08
CA LEU A 122 -7.14 -3.38 2.98
C LEU A 122 -6.26 -2.54 2.05
N LEU A 123 -6.77 -2.12 0.88
CA LEU A 123 -6.01 -1.27 -0.03
C LEU A 123 -5.75 0.11 0.57
N LEU A 124 -6.76 0.71 1.19
CA LEU A 124 -6.72 2.06 1.76
C LEU A 124 -5.79 2.14 2.98
N TYR A 125 -5.99 1.24 3.95
CA TYR A 125 -5.30 1.32 5.24
C TYR A 125 -3.93 0.65 5.28
N THR A 126 -3.59 -0.18 4.28
CA THR A 126 -2.28 -0.83 4.22
C THR A 126 -1.39 -0.32 3.10
N GLY A 127 -1.96 0.40 2.14
CA GLY A 127 -1.25 0.88 0.96
C GLY A 127 -0.61 -0.23 0.13
N GLN A 128 -1.05 -1.49 0.27
CA GLN A 128 -0.45 -2.62 -0.43
C GLN A 128 -0.79 -2.64 -1.92
N ARG A 129 0.07 -3.31 -2.70
CA ARG A 129 -0.22 -3.60 -4.09
C ARG A 129 -1.33 -4.64 -4.20
N ARG A 130 -2.08 -4.58 -5.31
CA ARG A 130 -3.13 -5.55 -5.64
C ARG A 130 -2.68 -7.02 -5.47
N GLU A 131 -1.48 -7.36 -5.96
CA GLU A 131 -0.96 -8.73 -5.84
C GLU A 131 -0.71 -9.13 -4.40
N ALA A 132 -0.24 -8.20 -3.56
CA ALA A 132 -0.05 -8.49 -2.14
C ALA A 132 -1.38 -8.84 -1.47
N ILE A 133 -2.44 -8.03 -1.69
CA ILE A 133 -3.77 -8.30 -1.12
C ILE A 133 -4.35 -9.62 -1.64
N ARG A 134 -4.24 -9.86 -2.96
CA ARG A 134 -4.77 -11.05 -3.63
C ARG A 134 -4.16 -12.36 -3.12
N THR A 135 -2.91 -12.30 -2.68
CA THR A 135 -2.12 -13.48 -2.31
C THR A 135 -1.95 -13.69 -0.81
N LEU A 136 -2.51 -12.81 0.03
CA LEU A 136 -2.59 -13.05 1.47
C LEU A 136 -3.41 -14.31 1.76
N ARG A 137 -2.91 -15.11 2.71
CA ARG A 137 -3.59 -16.27 3.25
C ARG A 137 -4.07 -16.02 4.68
N LEU A 138 -4.94 -16.85 5.18
CA LEU A 138 -5.44 -16.73 6.56
C LEU A 138 -4.29 -16.79 7.58
N LYS A 139 -3.27 -17.63 7.37
CA LYS A 139 -2.07 -17.71 8.22
C LYS A 139 -1.20 -16.47 8.23
N ASP A 140 -1.32 -15.62 7.22
CA ASP A 140 -0.53 -14.39 7.09
C ASP A 140 -1.11 -13.24 7.92
N VAL A 141 -2.28 -13.43 8.53
CA VAL A 141 -3.02 -12.40 9.25
C VAL A 141 -3.25 -12.81 10.70
N ASP A 142 -2.84 -11.94 11.60
CA ASP A 142 -3.19 -12.00 13.01
C ASP A 142 -4.27 -10.96 13.31
N ILE A 143 -5.52 -11.42 13.25
CA ILE A 143 -6.66 -10.52 13.39
C ILE A 143 -6.79 -10.00 14.84
N GLN A 144 -6.34 -10.75 15.83
CA GLN A 144 -6.40 -10.35 17.23
C GLN A 144 -5.46 -9.18 17.48
N ASN A 145 -4.21 -9.32 17.07
CA ASN A 145 -3.21 -8.25 17.17
C ASN A 145 -3.33 -7.17 16.09
N GLY A 146 -4.22 -7.34 15.11
CA GLY A 146 -4.44 -6.37 14.04
C GLY A 146 -3.23 -6.22 13.12
N THR A 147 -2.52 -7.30 12.85
CA THR A 147 -1.31 -7.31 12.01
C THR A 147 -1.38 -8.33 10.89
N TYR A 148 -0.54 -8.14 9.88
CA TYR A 148 -0.38 -9.09 8.78
C TYR A 148 1.08 -9.14 8.31
N ARG A 149 1.44 -10.21 7.60
CA ARG A 149 2.75 -10.38 6.94
C ARG A 149 2.56 -10.56 5.45
N LEU A 150 3.51 -10.03 4.67
CA LEU A 150 3.56 -10.35 3.24
C LEU A 150 4.18 -11.74 3.08
N ASN A 151 3.54 -12.57 2.23
CA ASN A 151 4.02 -13.91 1.98
C ASN A 151 5.33 -13.87 1.14
N PRO A 152 6.48 -14.31 1.70
CA PRO A 152 7.77 -14.22 1.01
C PRO A 152 7.89 -15.17 -0.20
N THR A 153 7.02 -16.16 -0.30
CA THR A 153 7.06 -17.15 -1.40
C THR A 153 6.28 -16.69 -2.63
N VAL A 154 5.58 -15.56 -2.56
CA VAL A 154 4.79 -15.05 -3.66
C VAL A 154 5.65 -14.26 -4.63
N GLU A 155 5.71 -14.75 -5.86
CA GLU A 155 6.35 -14.04 -6.97
C GLU A 155 5.61 -12.74 -7.31
N GLY A 156 6.35 -11.72 -7.76
CA GLY A 156 5.75 -10.45 -8.22
C GLY A 156 5.53 -9.38 -7.13
N LEU A 157 5.89 -9.62 -5.88
CA LEU A 157 5.81 -8.61 -4.82
C LEU A 157 6.94 -7.54 -4.88
N LYS A 158 7.82 -7.60 -5.89
CA LYS A 158 8.82 -6.56 -6.23
C LYS A 158 9.69 -6.10 -5.05
N GLY A 159 10.31 -7.05 -4.34
CA GLY A 159 11.20 -6.75 -3.21
C GLY A 159 10.49 -6.44 -1.89
N ALA A 160 9.17 -6.55 -1.84
CA ALA A 160 8.40 -6.40 -0.59
C ALA A 160 8.72 -7.51 0.42
N THR A 161 9.26 -8.63 -0.06
CA THR A 161 9.62 -9.81 0.73
C THR A 161 10.97 -9.66 1.44
N ASP A 162 11.82 -8.72 1.01
CA ASP A 162 13.16 -8.51 1.59
C ASP A 162 13.06 -7.92 3.02
N ARG A 163 11.89 -7.40 3.39
CA ARG A 163 11.59 -6.85 4.70
C ARG A 163 10.51 -7.68 5.39
N ASN A 164 10.90 -8.83 5.94
CA ASN A 164 10.01 -9.67 6.74
C ASN A 164 9.65 -8.97 8.06
N GLY A 165 8.37 -9.00 8.41
CA GLY A 165 7.87 -8.46 9.66
C GLY A 165 6.37 -8.21 9.62
N ASN A 166 5.81 -7.96 10.79
CA ASN A 166 4.40 -7.62 10.95
C ASN A 166 4.15 -6.20 10.46
N ARG A 167 3.02 -5.99 9.82
CA ARG A 167 2.49 -4.70 9.39
C ARG A 167 1.10 -4.51 9.96
N PRO A 168 0.71 -3.28 10.34
CA PRO A 168 -0.61 -3.03 10.92
C PRO A 168 -1.71 -3.13 9.87
N LEU A 169 -2.86 -3.65 10.28
CA LEU A 169 -4.11 -3.63 9.52
C LEU A 169 -4.83 -2.28 9.64
N LEU A 170 -4.55 -1.52 10.70
CA LEU A 170 -5.21 -0.25 11.01
C LEU A 170 -6.75 -0.38 10.92
N GLY A 171 -7.41 0.57 10.28
CA GLY A 171 -8.86 0.57 10.09
C GLY A 171 -9.43 -0.63 9.32
N ALA A 172 -8.61 -1.39 8.60
CA ALA A 172 -9.05 -2.61 7.92
C ALA A 172 -9.33 -3.79 8.88
N LYS A 173 -8.90 -3.72 10.15
CA LYS A 173 -9.08 -4.82 11.12
C LYS A 173 -10.55 -5.20 11.27
N GLY A 174 -11.42 -4.23 11.53
CA GLY A 174 -12.85 -4.50 11.81
C GLY A 174 -13.60 -5.00 10.59
N THR A 175 -13.35 -4.43 9.43
CA THR A 175 -13.99 -4.88 8.18
C THR A 175 -13.51 -6.26 7.76
N LEU A 176 -12.25 -6.59 8.07
CA LEU A 176 -11.72 -7.91 7.84
C LEU A 176 -12.31 -8.94 8.80
N GLN A 177 -12.52 -8.60 10.08
CA GLN A 177 -13.24 -9.45 11.04
C GLN A 177 -14.65 -9.77 10.52
N ASN A 178 -15.38 -8.75 10.07
CA ASN A 178 -16.70 -8.93 9.49
C ASN A 178 -16.67 -9.83 8.23
N TRP A 179 -15.67 -9.65 7.34
CA TRP A 179 -15.53 -10.52 6.18
C TRP A 179 -15.29 -11.98 6.57
N LEU A 180 -14.48 -12.25 7.59
CA LEU A 180 -14.15 -13.61 8.02
C LEU A 180 -15.38 -14.39 8.52
N GLU A 181 -16.44 -13.71 8.97
CA GLU A 181 -17.72 -14.35 9.31
C GLU A 181 -18.45 -14.94 8.07
N TYR A 182 -18.17 -14.39 6.90
CA TYR A 182 -18.75 -14.82 5.61
C TYR A 182 -17.75 -15.59 4.75
N HIS A 183 -16.53 -15.79 5.24
CA HIS A 183 -15.51 -16.52 4.49
C HIS A 183 -15.91 -17.98 4.30
N PRO A 184 -15.74 -18.57 3.09
CA PRO A 184 -16.23 -19.95 2.81
C PRO A 184 -15.58 -21.01 3.69
N ASP A 185 -14.33 -20.85 4.12
CA ASP A 185 -13.66 -21.78 5.03
C ASP A 185 -12.47 -21.10 5.73
N THR A 186 -12.62 -20.85 7.03
CA THR A 186 -11.58 -20.27 7.90
C THR A 186 -10.76 -21.31 8.65
N ASN A 187 -11.05 -22.60 8.51
CA ASN A 187 -10.37 -23.66 9.29
C ASN A 187 -9.01 -24.01 8.69
N ASP A 188 -8.84 -23.91 7.38
CA ASP A 188 -7.55 -24.14 6.74
C ASP A 188 -6.75 -22.84 6.64
N PRO A 189 -5.64 -22.69 7.39
CA PRO A 189 -4.80 -21.49 7.37
C PRO A 189 -4.13 -21.22 6.02
N GLU A 190 -4.08 -22.20 5.12
CA GLU A 190 -3.52 -22.06 3.77
C GLU A 190 -4.52 -21.46 2.78
N ASN A 191 -5.81 -21.33 3.14
CA ASN A 191 -6.80 -20.67 2.30
C ASN A 191 -6.47 -19.20 2.12
N TYR A 192 -6.85 -18.65 0.96
CA TYR A 192 -6.66 -17.22 0.67
C TYR A 192 -7.61 -16.37 1.49
N LEU A 193 -7.09 -15.25 2.03
CA LEU A 193 -7.84 -14.31 2.84
C LEU A 193 -9.03 -13.71 2.09
N ILE A 194 -8.83 -13.37 0.82
CA ILE A 194 -9.89 -12.84 -0.05
C ILE A 194 -10.23 -13.87 -1.13
N THR A 195 -11.48 -14.32 -1.11
CA THR A 195 -12.01 -15.31 -2.05
C THR A 195 -12.99 -14.72 -3.05
N ALA A 196 -13.51 -15.53 -3.96
CA ALA A 196 -14.68 -15.18 -4.75
C ALA A 196 -15.91 -14.99 -3.83
N ARG A 197 -16.95 -14.30 -4.31
CA ARG A 197 -18.21 -14.14 -3.54
C ARG A 197 -18.89 -15.50 -3.34
N PRO A 198 -19.22 -15.90 -2.12
CA PRO A 198 -19.87 -17.19 -1.85
C PRO A 198 -21.37 -17.18 -2.11
N SER A 199 -21.85 -16.57 -3.21
CA SER A 199 -23.29 -16.29 -3.38
C SER A 199 -24.06 -17.30 -4.22
N TYR A 200 -23.43 -18.04 -5.15
CA TYR A 200 -24.17 -18.87 -6.10
C TYR A 200 -23.53 -20.21 -6.49
N ALA A 201 -22.30 -20.46 -6.08
CA ALA A 201 -21.58 -21.69 -6.37
C ALA A 201 -20.60 -22.00 -5.24
N ALA A 202 -20.19 -23.25 -5.14
CA ALA A 202 -19.08 -23.62 -4.25
C ALA A 202 -17.85 -22.80 -4.62
N VAL A 203 -17.36 -22.00 -3.68
CA VAL A 203 -16.13 -21.20 -3.84
C VAL A 203 -14.98 -22.07 -3.35
N ASP A 204 -13.93 -22.19 -4.15
CA ASP A 204 -12.67 -22.79 -3.76
C ASP A 204 -11.80 -21.73 -3.05
N PRO A 205 -11.67 -21.76 -1.71
CA PRO A 205 -10.87 -20.81 -0.98
C PRO A 205 -9.36 -21.07 -1.12
N SER A 206 -8.96 -22.21 -1.64
CA SER A 206 -7.55 -22.54 -1.90
C SER A 206 -7.00 -21.90 -3.17
N SER A 207 -7.86 -21.29 -3.97
CA SER A 207 -7.49 -20.61 -5.21
C SER A 207 -7.60 -19.07 -5.06
N PRO A 208 -6.57 -18.31 -5.50
CA PRO A 208 -6.60 -16.84 -5.41
C PRO A 208 -7.58 -16.25 -6.43
N ILE A 209 -8.24 -15.16 -6.06
CA ILE A 209 -9.05 -14.40 -7.01
C ILE A 209 -8.18 -13.80 -8.13
N ALA A 210 -8.76 -13.56 -9.30
CA ALA A 210 -8.07 -12.84 -10.36
C ALA A 210 -7.76 -11.39 -9.94
N GLY A 211 -6.59 -10.89 -10.33
CA GLY A 211 -6.23 -9.49 -10.04
C GLY A 211 -7.22 -8.48 -10.63
N GLU A 212 -7.85 -8.80 -11.74
CA GLU A 212 -8.91 -7.98 -12.36
C GLU A 212 -10.17 -7.89 -11.47
N THR A 213 -10.43 -8.90 -10.62
CA THR A 213 -11.54 -8.85 -9.66
C THR A 213 -11.38 -7.67 -8.69
N ILE A 214 -10.19 -7.47 -8.12
CA ILE A 214 -9.93 -6.35 -7.20
C ILE A 214 -10.11 -5.01 -7.91
N ARG A 215 -9.61 -4.90 -9.16
CA ARG A 215 -9.78 -3.69 -9.95
C ARG A 215 -11.25 -3.40 -10.27
N ARG A 216 -12.02 -4.43 -10.60
CA ARG A 216 -13.45 -4.30 -10.86
C ARG A 216 -14.19 -3.83 -9.61
N VAL A 217 -13.92 -4.42 -8.44
CA VAL A 217 -14.51 -4.01 -7.16
C VAL A 217 -14.28 -2.52 -6.90
N THR A 218 -13.04 -2.04 -7.01
CA THR A 218 -12.76 -0.61 -6.80
C THR A 218 -13.44 0.28 -7.85
N SER A 219 -13.59 -0.19 -9.09
CA SER A 219 -14.28 0.54 -10.15
C SER A 219 -15.80 0.61 -9.93
N GLU A 220 -16.42 -0.48 -9.47
CA GLU A 220 -17.84 -0.54 -9.09
C GLU A 220 -18.11 0.40 -7.91
N ILE A 221 -17.32 0.31 -6.85
CA ILE A 221 -17.42 1.22 -5.69
C ILE A 221 -17.29 2.69 -6.11
N LYS A 222 -16.30 3.02 -6.94
CA LYS A 222 -16.13 4.39 -7.48
C LYS A 222 -17.39 4.90 -8.14
N LYS A 223 -17.97 4.07 -9.01
CA LYS A 223 -19.18 4.41 -9.78
C LYS A 223 -20.37 4.61 -8.84
N ASP A 224 -20.58 3.69 -7.90
CA ASP A 224 -21.74 3.68 -7.01
C ASP A 224 -21.66 4.80 -5.97
N ALA A 225 -20.45 5.15 -5.52
CA ALA A 225 -20.18 6.31 -4.67
C ALA A 225 -20.24 7.66 -5.41
N GLY A 226 -20.27 7.67 -6.75
CA GLY A 226 -20.25 8.91 -7.54
C GLY A 226 -18.93 9.68 -7.47
N ILE A 227 -17.82 9.04 -7.10
CA ILE A 227 -16.51 9.67 -6.94
C ILE A 227 -15.89 9.92 -8.30
N SER A 228 -15.50 11.18 -8.56
CA SER A 228 -14.82 11.58 -9.82
C SER A 228 -13.33 11.25 -9.81
N LYS A 229 -12.67 11.36 -8.64
CA LYS A 229 -11.23 11.11 -8.46
C LYS A 229 -10.84 9.65 -8.73
N PRO A 230 -9.55 9.36 -8.99
CA PRO A 230 -9.08 8.00 -9.19
C PRO A 230 -9.31 7.12 -7.96
N LEU A 231 -10.06 6.02 -8.12
CA LEU A 231 -10.29 5.00 -7.08
C LEU A 231 -9.96 3.63 -7.65
N HIS A 232 -8.69 3.28 -7.65
CA HIS A 232 -8.17 1.99 -8.08
C HIS A 232 -6.99 1.60 -7.17
N PRO A 233 -6.54 0.33 -7.15
CA PRO A 233 -5.55 -0.12 -6.17
C PRO A 233 -4.28 0.73 -6.06
N HIS A 234 -3.81 1.27 -7.19
CA HIS A 234 -2.62 2.13 -7.19
C HIS A 234 -2.91 3.53 -6.65
N ALA A 235 -4.07 4.10 -6.96
CA ALA A 235 -4.49 5.40 -6.41
C ALA A 235 -4.70 5.33 -4.89
N LEU A 236 -5.33 4.26 -4.38
CA LEU A 236 -5.50 4.03 -2.95
C LEU A 236 -4.15 3.91 -2.23
N ARG A 237 -3.18 3.26 -2.86
CA ARG A 237 -1.80 3.22 -2.34
C ARG A 237 -1.16 4.61 -2.33
N HIS A 238 -1.39 5.44 -3.34
CA HIS A 238 -0.93 6.83 -3.34
C HIS A 238 -1.56 7.63 -2.22
N ASN A 239 -2.87 7.47 -2.01
CA ASN A 239 -3.58 8.08 -0.87
C ASN A 239 -2.91 7.69 0.46
N PHE A 240 -2.70 6.40 0.71
CA PHE A 240 -2.05 5.93 1.94
C PHE A 240 -0.67 6.57 2.14
N VAL A 241 0.18 6.59 1.11
CA VAL A 241 1.54 7.16 1.23
C VAL A 241 1.51 8.66 1.47
N THR A 242 0.64 9.38 0.76
CA THR A 242 0.49 10.83 0.94
C THR A 242 0.01 11.14 2.34
N ILE A 243 -1.01 10.46 2.84
CA ILE A 243 -1.54 10.61 4.20
C ILE A 243 -0.44 10.28 5.23
N ALA A 244 0.26 9.16 5.06
CA ALA A 244 1.33 8.74 5.99
C ALA A 244 2.46 9.77 6.08
N LYS A 245 2.79 10.45 4.99
CA LYS A 245 3.83 11.47 4.95
C LYS A 245 3.34 12.86 5.35
N ARG A 246 2.15 13.24 4.90
CA ARG A 246 1.59 14.59 5.12
C ARG A 246 1.00 14.72 6.51
N ASP A 247 0.13 13.77 6.88
CA ASP A 247 -0.70 13.90 8.08
C ASP A 247 -0.04 13.25 9.31
N TYR A 248 0.77 12.21 9.10
CA TYR A 248 1.44 11.48 10.18
C TYR A 248 2.97 11.65 10.19
N GLU A 249 3.53 12.43 9.27
CA GLU A 249 4.96 12.76 9.19
C GLU A 249 5.93 11.56 9.28
N LEU A 250 5.46 10.38 8.86
CA LEU A 250 6.27 9.17 8.95
C LEU A 250 7.54 9.26 8.12
N PRO A 251 8.69 8.82 8.65
CA PRO A 251 9.94 8.74 7.89
C PRO A 251 9.80 7.88 6.63
N ASP A 252 10.50 8.25 5.57
CA ASP A 252 10.46 7.55 4.28
C ASP A 252 10.73 6.05 4.40
N ASP A 253 11.66 5.66 5.27
CA ASP A 253 11.99 4.25 5.49
C ASP A 253 10.86 3.47 6.15
N THR A 254 10.15 4.09 7.10
CA THR A 254 8.94 3.53 7.72
C THR A 254 7.84 3.35 6.69
N VAL A 255 7.58 4.37 5.88
CA VAL A 255 6.57 4.26 4.82
C VAL A 255 6.96 3.19 3.79
N LYS A 256 8.22 3.13 3.36
CA LYS A 256 8.74 2.06 2.48
C LYS A 256 8.49 0.67 3.08
N TYR A 257 8.74 0.51 4.39
CA TYR A 257 8.47 -0.75 5.10
C TYR A 257 6.99 -1.11 5.06
N LEU A 258 6.13 -0.17 5.47
CA LEU A 258 4.68 -0.39 5.54
C LEU A 258 4.11 -0.84 4.19
N ILE A 259 4.45 -0.15 3.12
CA ILE A 259 3.93 -0.44 1.77
C ILE A 259 4.68 -1.54 1.01
N GLY A 260 5.69 -2.16 1.60
CA GLY A 260 6.49 -3.21 0.96
C GLY A 260 7.30 -2.70 -0.24
N HIS A 261 8.07 -1.62 -0.05
CA HIS A 261 9.13 -1.19 -0.96
C HIS A 261 10.49 -1.69 -0.50
N ALA A 262 11.39 -1.95 -1.44
CA ALA A 262 12.79 -2.18 -1.12
C ALA A 262 13.40 -0.94 -0.45
N ALA A 263 14.37 -1.14 0.44
CA ALA A 263 15.00 -0.06 1.22
C ALA A 263 15.67 0.99 0.31
N ASP A 264 16.32 0.53 -0.76
CA ASP A 264 17.02 1.35 -1.76
C ASP A 264 16.10 2.00 -2.81
N SER A 265 14.79 1.79 -2.71
CA SER A 265 13.83 2.35 -3.66
C SER A 265 13.80 3.87 -3.59
N LYS A 266 14.04 4.53 -4.73
CA LYS A 266 13.98 5.99 -4.88
C LYS A 266 12.57 6.54 -5.16
N VAL A 267 11.55 5.69 -5.10
CA VAL A 267 10.16 6.08 -5.42
C VAL A 267 9.65 7.19 -4.49
N MET A 268 10.08 7.19 -3.21
CA MET A 268 9.70 8.26 -2.27
C MET A 268 10.23 9.61 -2.71
N GLU A 269 11.48 9.65 -3.18
CA GLU A 269 12.14 10.86 -3.64
C GLU A 269 11.57 11.39 -4.97
N THR A 270 11.11 10.49 -5.85
CA THR A 270 10.69 10.85 -7.22
C THR A 270 9.18 10.99 -7.41
N THR A 271 8.39 10.23 -6.66
CA THR A 271 6.93 10.17 -6.84
C THR A 271 6.18 10.88 -5.73
N TYR A 272 6.75 10.90 -4.52
CA TYR A 272 6.13 11.45 -3.31
C TYR A 272 6.90 12.64 -2.71
N SER A 273 7.87 13.19 -3.45
CA SER A 273 8.60 14.41 -3.06
C SER A 273 7.73 15.68 -3.10
N HIS A 274 6.52 15.56 -3.60
CA HIS A 274 5.58 16.67 -3.78
C HIS A 274 4.54 16.71 -2.65
N LEU A 275 5.00 16.98 -1.44
CA LEU A 275 4.22 17.83 -0.56
C LEU A 275 4.07 19.14 -1.33
N SER A 276 2.85 19.58 -1.56
CA SER A 276 2.61 20.80 -2.35
C SER A 276 3.32 21.99 -1.71
N GLY A 277 3.66 23.01 -2.47
CA GLY A 277 4.15 24.26 -1.86
C GLY A 277 3.20 24.77 -0.78
N ASP A 278 1.91 24.53 -0.93
CA ASP A 278 0.86 24.88 0.04
C ASP A 278 0.95 24.05 1.34
N ASP A 279 1.33 22.77 1.27
CA ASP A 279 1.55 21.95 2.47
C ASP A 279 2.75 22.47 3.28
N HIS A 280 3.82 22.91 2.60
CA HIS A 280 4.98 23.52 3.27
C HIS A 280 4.63 24.86 3.90
N VAL A 281 3.81 25.68 3.22
CA VAL A 281 3.32 26.97 3.75
C VAL A 281 2.41 26.72 4.94
N ALA A 282 1.44 25.81 4.84
CA ALA A 282 0.54 25.46 5.93
C ALA A 282 1.32 25.02 7.19
N ARG A 283 2.30 24.13 7.06
CA ARG A 283 3.16 23.70 8.17
C ARG A 283 3.98 24.85 8.77
N ALA A 284 4.50 25.74 7.94
CA ALA A 284 5.21 26.91 8.43
C ALA A 284 4.26 27.83 9.23
N GLU A 285 3.04 28.04 8.73
CA GLU A 285 2.01 28.83 9.40
C GLU A 285 1.58 28.19 10.73
N GLU A 286 1.41 26.87 10.79
CA GLU A 286 1.13 26.10 12.01
C GLU A 286 2.28 26.23 13.02
N ALA A 287 3.53 26.01 12.57
CA ALA A 287 4.72 26.13 13.42
C ALA A 287 4.90 27.56 13.99
N TRP A 288 4.42 28.56 13.27
CA TRP A 288 4.45 29.95 13.73
C TRP A 288 3.19 30.37 14.49
N GLY A 289 2.21 29.45 14.65
CA GLY A 289 0.93 29.76 15.32
C GLY A 289 0.03 30.72 14.55
N ILE A 290 0.23 30.85 13.24
CA ILE A 290 -0.61 31.67 12.35
C ILE A 290 -1.87 30.91 11.95
N ARG A 291 -1.77 29.58 11.85
CA ARG A 291 -2.85 28.68 11.51
C ARG A 291 -3.00 27.64 12.62
N GLU A 292 -4.21 27.34 13.03
CA GLU A 292 -4.47 26.18 13.89
C GLU A 292 -4.32 24.89 13.08
N PRO A 293 -3.67 23.84 13.63
CA PRO A 293 -3.60 22.54 12.96
C PRO A 293 -5.02 22.04 12.67
N GLU A 294 -5.29 21.69 11.42
CA GLU A 294 -6.53 20.99 11.08
C GLU A 294 -6.40 19.54 11.56
N ASP A 295 -7.12 19.22 12.63
CA ASP A 295 -7.15 17.89 13.25
C ASP A 295 -8.02 16.91 12.44
N THR A 296 -7.74 16.81 11.15
CA THR A 296 -8.47 15.97 10.20
C THR A 296 -7.64 14.79 9.74
N SER A 297 -7.50 13.79 10.63
CA SER A 297 -6.95 12.50 10.18
C SER A 297 -7.93 11.82 9.20
N PRO A 298 -7.60 11.71 7.90
CA PRO A 298 -8.48 11.07 6.92
C PRO A 298 -8.72 9.58 7.20
N LEU A 299 -7.83 8.96 7.98
CA LEU A 299 -7.92 7.54 8.34
C LEU A 299 -8.72 7.29 9.62
N THR A 300 -9.02 8.32 10.42
CA THR A 300 -9.85 8.17 11.61
C THR A 300 -11.32 8.05 11.21
N PRO A 301 -11.99 6.90 11.43
CA PRO A 301 -13.41 6.73 11.12
C PRO A 301 -14.29 7.46 12.15
N ASP A 302 -15.48 7.87 11.78
CA ASP A 302 -16.44 8.44 12.73
C ASP A 302 -17.03 7.41 13.70
N VAL A 303 -16.98 6.14 13.28
CA VAL A 303 -17.44 4.99 14.09
C VAL A 303 -16.39 3.88 13.99
N CYS A 304 -16.00 3.35 15.14
CA CYS A 304 -15.02 2.28 15.20
C CYS A 304 -15.49 1.02 14.44
N ASN A 305 -14.73 0.59 13.47
CA ASN A 305 -15.03 -0.59 12.65
C ASN A 305 -14.94 -1.92 13.43
N VAL A 306 -14.43 -1.90 14.66
CA VAL A 306 -14.27 -3.10 15.50
C VAL A 306 -15.43 -3.23 16.50
N CYS A 307 -15.80 -2.16 17.20
CA CYS A 307 -16.77 -2.22 18.29
C CYS A 307 -17.98 -1.30 18.11
N ASN A 308 -18.10 -0.63 16.97
CA ASN A 308 -19.15 0.31 16.61
C ASN A 308 -19.32 1.49 17.61
N ASN A 309 -18.27 1.81 18.36
CA ASN A 309 -18.29 2.99 19.23
C ASN A 309 -18.06 4.26 18.39
N PRO A 310 -18.80 5.36 18.66
CA PRO A 310 -18.47 6.66 18.07
C PRO A 310 -17.00 7.02 18.35
N VAL A 311 -16.32 7.58 17.39
CA VAL A 311 -14.92 7.97 17.47
C VAL A 311 -14.84 9.49 17.36
N GLU A 312 -14.08 10.11 18.24
CA GLU A 312 -13.85 11.55 18.18
C GLU A 312 -13.01 11.91 16.94
N PRO A 313 -13.25 13.06 16.31
CA PRO A 313 -12.42 13.53 15.20
C PRO A 313 -10.95 13.58 15.59
N GLY A 314 -10.07 13.05 14.73
CA GLY A 314 -8.63 13.02 14.97
C GLY A 314 -8.14 11.94 15.94
N ALA A 315 -9.02 11.18 16.59
CA ALA A 315 -8.60 10.13 17.53
C ALA A 315 -7.68 9.11 16.83
N LYS A 316 -6.58 8.80 17.48
CA LYS A 316 -5.57 7.85 16.99
C LYS A 316 -5.94 6.40 17.25
N ALA A 317 -6.75 6.16 18.28
CA ALA A 317 -7.26 4.85 18.63
C ALA A 317 -8.69 4.94 19.20
N CYS A 318 -9.39 3.82 19.23
CA CYS A 318 -10.72 3.74 19.82
C CYS A 318 -10.64 3.74 21.35
N SER A 319 -11.29 4.70 22.01
CA SER A 319 -11.34 4.80 23.47
C SER A 319 -12.04 3.61 24.14
N ARG A 320 -12.87 2.83 23.41
CA ARG A 320 -13.59 1.69 23.95
C ARG A 320 -12.86 0.35 23.78
N CYS A 321 -12.22 0.09 22.64
CA CYS A 321 -11.63 -1.22 22.35
C CYS A 321 -10.16 -1.17 22.00
N GLY A 322 -9.50 -0.01 22.01
CA GLY A 322 -8.09 0.16 21.71
C GLY A 322 -7.69 -0.10 20.25
N ALA A 323 -8.67 -0.22 19.34
CA ALA A 323 -8.37 -0.37 17.91
C ALA A 323 -7.65 0.87 17.38
N VAL A 324 -6.46 0.68 16.83
CA VAL A 324 -5.63 1.76 16.32
C VAL A 324 -6.03 2.10 14.90
N PHE A 325 -6.15 3.39 14.58
CA PHE A 325 -6.58 3.90 13.29
C PHE A 325 -5.43 4.44 12.44
N THR A 326 -4.36 4.89 13.08
CA THR A 326 -3.29 5.66 12.44
C THR A 326 -1.93 4.97 12.51
N PRO A 327 -1.07 5.11 11.49
CA PRO A 327 0.24 4.45 11.46
C PRO A 327 1.19 4.90 12.56
N ASP A 328 1.15 6.19 12.95
CA ASP A 328 1.95 6.75 14.04
C ASP A 328 1.56 6.14 15.39
N ALA A 329 0.27 6.06 15.68
CA ALA A 329 -0.24 5.42 16.88
C ALA A 329 0.11 3.93 16.95
N HIS A 330 0.09 3.23 15.81
CA HIS A 330 0.54 1.84 15.78
C HIS A 330 2.02 1.71 16.11
N SER A 331 2.86 2.55 15.51
CA SER A 331 4.31 2.56 15.78
C SER A 331 4.61 2.89 17.26
N ALA A 332 3.87 3.84 17.81
CA ALA A 332 3.96 4.21 19.20
C ALA A 332 3.59 3.06 20.15
N LYS A 333 2.44 2.41 19.88
CA LYS A 333 2.00 1.23 20.64
C LYS A 333 3.03 0.09 20.56
N GLU A 334 3.54 -0.23 19.38
CA GLU A 334 4.56 -1.27 19.21
C GLU A 334 5.84 -0.96 19.99
N THR A 335 6.24 0.32 20.01
CA THR A 335 7.41 0.76 20.78
C THR A 335 7.22 0.55 22.28
N VAL A 336 6.06 0.89 22.80
CA VAL A 336 5.71 0.69 24.22
C VAL A 336 5.68 -0.80 24.58
N GLU A 337 4.99 -1.62 23.77
CA GLU A 337 4.94 -3.08 24.00
C GLU A 337 6.33 -3.72 23.96
N LYS A 338 7.18 -3.25 23.03
CA LYS A 338 8.56 -3.72 22.95
C LYS A 338 9.38 -3.33 24.19
N GLY A 339 9.19 -2.10 24.67
CA GLY A 339 9.82 -1.62 25.90
C GLY A 339 9.43 -2.44 27.13
N ILE A 340 8.16 -2.82 27.26
CA ILE A 340 7.68 -3.69 28.33
C ILE A 340 8.34 -5.07 28.24
N LYS A 341 8.31 -5.68 27.07
CA LYS A 341 8.95 -6.99 26.85
C LYS A 341 10.44 -6.97 27.17
N GLU A 342 11.12 -5.89 26.85
CA GLU A 342 12.55 -5.74 27.16
C GLU A 342 12.77 -5.54 28.65
N SER A 343 11.90 -4.78 29.34
CA SER A 343 11.94 -4.63 30.79
C SER A 343 11.79 -5.96 31.52
N TYR A 344 10.87 -6.82 31.09
CA TYR A 344 10.75 -8.18 31.63
C TYR A 344 12.00 -9.03 31.44
N LYS A 345 12.71 -8.91 30.32
CA LYS A 345 13.94 -9.68 30.07
C LYS A 345 15.11 -9.22 30.91
N GLN A 346 15.17 -7.92 31.23
CA GLN A 346 16.28 -7.32 31.96
C GLN A 346 16.12 -7.37 33.51
N THR A 347 14.89 -7.59 33.99
CA THR A 347 14.57 -7.65 35.40
C THR A 347 14.84 -9.06 35.95
N ASP A 348 15.50 -9.15 37.10
CA ASP A 348 15.71 -10.41 37.81
C ASP A 348 14.33 -10.99 38.24
N PRO A 349 14.00 -12.23 37.89
CA PRO A 349 12.74 -12.88 38.28
C PRO A 349 12.50 -12.92 39.79
N GLU A 350 13.54 -12.79 40.63
CA GLU A 350 13.43 -12.74 42.06
C GLU A 350 13.14 -11.31 42.61
N ASP A 351 13.28 -10.28 41.76
CA ASP A 351 12.92 -8.89 42.09
C ASP A 351 11.41 -8.69 41.92
N THR A 352 10.66 -9.13 42.89
CA THR A 352 9.21 -9.11 42.91
C THR A 352 8.62 -7.70 42.89
N GLU A 353 9.32 -6.69 43.39
CA GLU A 353 8.86 -5.29 43.43
C GLU A 353 8.90 -4.71 42.02
N THR A 354 10.01 -4.82 41.31
CA THR A 354 10.15 -4.34 39.93
C THR A 354 9.25 -5.12 38.97
N MET A 355 9.07 -6.43 39.17
CA MET A 355 8.15 -7.25 38.35
C MET A 355 6.71 -6.78 38.52
N GLN A 356 6.26 -6.47 39.73
CA GLN A 356 4.91 -5.95 39.98
C GLN A 356 4.71 -4.55 39.35
N GLU A 357 5.74 -3.70 39.36
CA GLU A 357 5.68 -2.40 38.68
C GLU A 357 5.50 -2.56 37.15
N ILE A 358 6.24 -3.48 36.52
CA ILE A 358 6.12 -3.76 35.08
C ILE A 358 4.73 -4.30 34.75
N GLU A 359 4.23 -5.23 35.56
CA GLU A 359 2.88 -5.83 35.38
C GLU A 359 1.77 -4.77 35.57
N ALA A 360 1.94 -3.85 36.51
CA ALA A 360 1.01 -2.74 36.71
C ALA A 360 0.97 -1.78 35.51
N VAL A 361 2.15 -1.50 34.91
CA VAL A 361 2.24 -0.68 33.70
C VAL A 361 1.62 -1.42 32.51
N GLU A 362 1.91 -2.71 32.32
CA GLU A 362 1.30 -3.51 31.26
C GLU A 362 -0.22 -3.53 31.38
N THR A 363 -0.76 -3.77 32.58
CA THR A 363 -2.20 -3.77 32.86
C THR A 363 -2.83 -2.41 32.58
N ALA A 364 -2.15 -1.31 32.93
CA ALA A 364 -2.65 0.03 32.64
C ALA A 364 -2.68 0.34 31.14
N LEU A 365 -1.73 -0.20 30.38
CA LEU A 365 -1.66 -0.02 28.92
C LEU A 365 -2.66 -0.90 28.17
N ASP A 366 -3.17 -1.95 28.80
CA ASP A 366 -4.29 -2.75 28.27
C ASP A 366 -5.64 -2.00 28.36
N ASP A 367 -5.72 -0.93 29.17
CA ASP A 367 -6.89 -0.06 29.22
C ASP A 367 -6.93 0.84 27.97
N PRO A 368 -7.96 0.70 27.11
CA PRO A 368 -8.05 1.46 25.86
C PRO A 368 -8.09 2.98 26.05
N GLU A 369 -8.66 3.46 27.17
CA GLU A 369 -8.76 4.90 27.46
C GLU A 369 -7.40 5.46 27.87
N ILE A 370 -6.65 4.74 28.70
CA ILE A 370 -5.29 5.11 29.09
C ILE A 370 -4.36 5.08 27.86
N MET A 371 -4.47 4.04 27.04
CA MET A 371 -3.67 3.94 25.81
C MET A 371 -3.96 5.10 24.86
N ASN A 372 -5.23 5.47 24.66
CA ASN A 372 -5.60 6.60 23.81
C ASN A 372 -5.01 7.92 24.33
N GLN A 373 -5.11 8.18 25.63
CA GLN A 373 -4.53 9.37 26.25
C GLN A 373 -2.98 9.42 26.11
N LEU A 374 -2.32 8.26 26.15
CA LEU A 374 -0.87 8.17 25.92
C LEU A 374 -0.52 8.48 24.48
N LEU A 375 -1.27 7.92 23.52
CA LEU A 375 -1.05 8.14 22.09
C LEU A 375 -1.29 9.58 21.67
N ASP A 376 -2.16 10.31 22.34
CA ASP A 376 -2.42 11.73 22.10
C ASP A 376 -1.36 12.66 22.74
N ASN A 377 -0.50 12.14 23.62
CA ASN A 377 0.49 12.94 24.33
C ASN A 377 1.91 12.71 23.78
N GLU A 378 2.28 13.43 22.72
CA GLU A 378 3.60 13.33 22.08
C GLU A 378 4.77 13.43 23.06
N LYS A 379 4.70 14.33 24.06
CA LYS A 379 5.78 14.49 25.06
C LYS A 379 5.97 13.27 25.96
N VAL A 380 4.91 12.51 26.19
CA VAL A 380 4.99 11.26 26.97
C VAL A 380 5.54 10.16 26.07
N MET A 381 5.12 10.11 24.82
CA MET A 381 5.61 9.14 23.86
C MET A 381 7.10 9.32 23.54
N ASP A 382 7.55 10.56 23.35
CA ASP A 382 8.98 10.88 23.18
C ASP A 382 9.81 10.42 24.37
N LYS A 383 9.34 10.69 25.60
CA LYS A 383 10.03 10.24 26.81
C LYS A 383 10.08 8.70 26.95
N ILE A 384 9.05 8.00 26.51
CA ILE A 384 9.04 6.54 26.50
C ILE A 384 10.02 6.03 25.43
N ALA A 385 10.00 6.62 24.24
CA ALA A 385 10.90 6.28 23.15
C ALA A 385 12.37 6.53 23.54
N ASP A 386 12.68 7.67 24.15
CA ASP A 386 14.03 8.01 24.65
C ASP A 386 14.51 7.00 25.71
N LYS A 387 13.66 6.68 26.70
CA LYS A 387 14.02 5.68 27.72
C LYS A 387 14.24 4.28 27.17
N VAL A 388 13.48 3.90 26.14
CA VAL A 388 13.66 2.62 25.44
C VAL A 388 14.95 2.64 24.64
N ALA A 389 15.26 3.75 23.95
CA ALA A 389 16.51 3.94 23.20
C ALA A 389 17.74 3.92 24.09
N ASP A 390 17.71 4.64 25.22
CA ASP A 390 18.83 4.67 26.21
C ASP A 390 19.14 3.28 26.76
N ARG A 391 18.12 2.47 27.06
CA ARG A 391 18.32 1.09 27.52
C ARG A 391 18.84 0.15 26.44
N MET A 392 18.61 0.47 25.13
CA MET A 392 19.15 -0.31 24.01
C MET A 392 20.61 0.03 23.68
N THR A 393 21.12 1.21 24.12
CA THR A 393 22.49 1.65 23.87
C THR A 393 23.45 1.30 25.03
N ASP A 394 22.94 0.97 26.20
CA ASP A 394 23.75 0.55 27.38
C ASP A 394 24.10 -0.95 27.42
N ASN A 395 23.79 -1.68 26.32
CA ASN A 395 24.23 -3.06 26.06
C ASN A 395 25.08 -3.10 24.78
#